data_bef32628f2682856ef3715f6d880bf54
#
_entry.id   bef32628f2682856ef3715f6d880bf54
#
_cell.length_a   1.000
_cell.length_b   1.000
_cell.length_c   1.000
_cell.angle_alpha   90.00
_cell.angle_beta   90.00
_cell.angle_gamma   90.00
#
_symmetry.space_group_name_H-M   'P 1'
#
loop_
_entity.id
_entity.type
_entity.pdbx_description
1 polymer ?
#
loop_
_entity_poly.entity_id
_entity_poly.type
_entity_poly.pdbx_seq_one_letter_code
_entity_poly.pdbx_strand_id
1 'polypeptide(L)'
;IPLRLVGSEMCISDSSNPHPHGQIWAQKSIPQEVKKKQFNLKKYYAENNESLLSAYLKKELKVKERIICQNESFVALVPFWATWPFEAMIISKTHYKSILELSENEIIDFASILKTLTIKYDNLFQTPFPYSSGIHQAPTNNNLNSEWHMHMSFYPPLLRSSSVKKFMVGYEMFGEPQRDITPEHAAEKLRNCSEIHFSSVM
;
A
#
# COMPACT_ATOMS: atom_id res chain seq x y z
N ILE A 1 10.79 27.24 5.21
CA ILE A 1 9.54 26.52 5.52
C ILE A 1 9.77 25.08 5.10
N PRO A 2 9.74 24.08 6.02
CA PRO A 2 9.84 22.71 5.61
C PRO A 2 8.59 22.34 4.79
N LEU A 3 8.76 22.13 3.49
CA LEU A 3 7.74 21.57 2.61
C LEU A 3 7.49 20.13 3.05
N ARG A 4 6.34 19.88 3.68
CA ARG A 4 5.89 18.51 3.98
C ARG A 4 5.00 18.05 2.85
N LEU A 5 5.50 17.13 2.06
CA LEU A 5 4.70 16.46 1.05
C LEU A 5 3.67 15.57 1.76
N VAL A 6 2.39 15.82 1.52
CA VAL A 6 1.30 15.10 2.19
C VAL A 6 0.66 14.07 1.29
N GLY A 7 0.79 14.21 -0.01
CA GLY A 7 0.27 13.28 -1.00
C GLY A 7 0.43 13.81 -2.41
N SER A 8 0.45 12.92 -3.37
CA SER A 8 0.28 13.23 -4.78
C SER A 8 -0.88 12.40 -5.31
N GLU A 9 -1.88 13.04 -5.89
CA GLU A 9 -2.94 12.35 -6.61
C GLU A 9 -2.67 12.46 -8.11
N MET A 10 -2.76 11.34 -8.81
CA MET A 10 -2.64 11.29 -10.25
C MET A 10 -4.00 10.91 -10.83
N CYS A 11 -4.65 11.86 -11.46
CA CYS A 11 -5.94 11.66 -12.10
C CYS A 11 -5.71 11.30 -13.57
N ILE A 12 -5.92 10.05 -13.93
CA ILE A 12 -5.78 9.56 -15.32
C ILE A 12 -7.13 9.51 -16.02
N SER A 13 -8.23 9.40 -15.28
CA SER A 13 -9.57 9.17 -15.83
C SER A 13 -10.59 10.25 -15.53
N ASP A 14 -10.21 11.31 -14.81
CA ASP A 14 -11.15 12.37 -14.50
C ASP A 14 -11.16 13.43 -15.61
N SER A 15 -12.33 13.69 -16.12
CA SER A 15 -12.66 14.35 -17.38
C SER A 15 -12.19 15.79 -17.58
N SER A 16 -11.44 16.38 -16.67
CA SER A 16 -11.00 17.77 -16.81
C SER A 16 -9.74 17.97 -17.64
N ASN A 17 -8.84 16.95 -17.70
CA ASN A 17 -7.63 16.99 -18.51
C ASN A 17 -7.28 15.61 -19.08
N PRO A 18 -7.05 15.47 -20.40
CA PRO A 18 -6.79 14.18 -21.03
C PRO A 18 -5.36 13.66 -20.85
N HIS A 19 -4.53 14.32 -20.05
CA HIS A 19 -3.15 13.91 -19.78
C HIS A 19 -2.93 13.65 -18.28
N PRO A 20 -2.00 12.78 -17.92
CA PRO A 20 -1.65 12.53 -16.52
C PRO A 20 -1.23 13.83 -15.83
N HIS A 21 -1.84 14.12 -14.69
CA HIS A 21 -1.51 15.28 -13.87
C HIS A 21 -1.56 14.92 -12.40
N GLY A 22 -0.92 15.72 -11.57
CA GLY A 22 -0.85 15.49 -10.13
C GLY A 22 -0.99 16.78 -9.33
N GLN A 23 -1.37 16.63 -8.08
CA GLN A 23 -1.43 17.72 -7.11
C GLN A 23 -0.46 17.44 -5.97
N ILE A 24 0.27 18.46 -5.52
CA ILE A 24 1.14 18.39 -4.36
C ILE A 24 0.52 19.22 -3.23
N TRP A 25 0.16 18.53 -2.16
CA TRP A 25 -0.37 19.17 -0.97
C TRP A 25 0.72 19.32 0.09
N ALA A 26 0.98 20.56 0.53
CA ALA A 26 1.97 20.85 1.58
C ALA A 26 1.31 21.66 2.70
N GLN A 27 1.53 21.25 3.95
CA GLN A 27 0.97 21.93 5.11
C GLN A 27 1.92 21.88 6.32
N LYS A 28 1.77 22.80 7.26
CA LYS A 28 2.55 22.84 8.50
C LYS A 28 2.16 21.73 9.49
N SER A 29 0.88 21.36 9.52
CA SER A 29 0.37 20.36 10.45
C SER A 29 0.53 18.94 9.89
N ILE A 30 0.76 17.97 10.77
CA ILE A 30 0.71 16.54 10.40
C ILE A 30 -0.76 16.17 10.20
N PRO A 31 -1.14 15.50 9.08
CA PRO A 31 -2.49 15.04 8.84
C PRO A 31 -2.99 14.09 9.92
N GLN A 32 -4.31 14.05 10.14
CA GLN A 32 -4.92 13.29 11.23
C GLN A 32 -4.62 11.79 11.17
N GLU A 33 -4.68 11.18 9.99
CA GLU A 33 -4.40 9.75 9.83
C GLU A 33 -2.92 9.43 10.11
N VAL A 34 -2.00 10.31 9.71
CA VAL A 34 -0.58 10.17 10.03
C VAL A 34 -0.34 10.30 11.54
N LYS A 35 -1.06 11.21 12.24
CA LYS A 35 -1.01 11.33 13.71
C LYS A 35 -1.48 10.05 14.40
N LYS A 36 -2.60 9.46 13.96
CA LYS A 36 -3.11 8.20 14.52
C LYS A 36 -2.10 7.06 14.35
N LYS A 37 -1.53 6.92 13.13
CA LYS A 37 -0.48 5.94 12.87
C LYS A 37 0.71 6.18 13.80
N GLN A 38 1.23 7.40 13.84
CA GLN A 38 2.39 7.75 14.66
C GLN A 38 2.17 7.45 16.15
N PHE A 39 0.99 7.74 16.67
CA PHE A 39 0.65 7.44 18.07
C PHE A 39 0.76 5.95 18.38
N ASN A 40 0.18 5.09 17.55
CA ASN A 40 0.20 3.65 17.75
C ASN A 40 1.60 3.05 17.51
N LEU A 41 2.32 3.53 16.49
CA LEU A 41 3.69 3.09 16.21
C LEU A 41 4.63 3.44 17.37
N LYS A 42 4.53 4.66 17.92
CA LYS A 42 5.32 5.09 19.09
C LYS A 42 5.00 4.26 20.33
N LYS A 43 3.73 3.99 20.60
CA LYS A 43 3.33 3.15 21.71
C LYS A 43 3.98 1.76 21.64
N TYR A 44 3.85 1.11 20.49
CA TYR A 44 4.44 -0.21 20.27
C TYR A 44 5.96 -0.18 20.39
N TYR A 45 6.61 0.83 19.77
CA TYR A 45 8.07 0.97 19.82
C TYR A 45 8.61 1.16 21.24
N ALA A 46 7.90 1.95 22.06
CA ALA A 46 8.27 2.18 23.46
C ALA A 46 8.20 0.88 24.31
N GLU A 47 7.24 0.00 24.00
CA GLU A 47 7.04 -1.26 24.71
C GLU A 47 7.99 -2.37 24.23
N ASN A 48 8.37 -2.39 22.95
CA ASN A 48 9.05 -3.52 22.31
C ASN A 48 10.46 -3.20 21.79
N ASN A 49 10.86 -1.91 21.78
CA ASN A 49 12.12 -1.41 21.17
C ASN A 49 12.33 -1.87 19.72
N GLU A 50 11.24 -2.06 19.00
CA GLU A 50 11.20 -2.48 17.59
C GLU A 50 10.02 -1.82 16.89
N SER A 51 10.17 -1.52 15.59
CA SER A 51 9.06 -1.02 14.76
C SER A 51 7.96 -2.10 14.65
N LEU A 52 6.70 -1.70 14.84
CA LEU A 52 5.54 -2.58 14.68
C LEU A 52 5.53 -3.30 13.33
N LEU A 53 5.80 -2.56 12.25
CA LEU A 53 5.78 -3.14 10.91
C LEU A 53 6.98 -4.07 10.66
N SER A 54 8.13 -3.82 11.29
CA SER A 54 9.26 -4.76 11.25
C SER A 54 8.92 -6.09 11.93
N ALA A 55 8.34 -6.03 13.12
CA ALA A 55 7.89 -7.22 13.84
C ALA A 55 6.78 -7.97 13.08
N TYR A 56 5.83 -7.23 12.51
CA TYR A 56 4.77 -7.78 11.68
C TYR A 56 5.33 -8.49 10.45
N LEU A 57 6.23 -7.85 9.70
CA LEU A 57 6.84 -8.44 8.52
C LEU A 57 7.60 -9.73 8.82
N LYS A 58 8.36 -9.77 9.93
CA LYS A 58 9.04 -11.00 10.38
C LYS A 58 8.05 -12.17 10.56
N LYS A 59 6.87 -11.88 11.14
CA LYS A 59 5.82 -12.87 11.31
C LYS A 59 5.24 -13.33 9.97
N GLU A 60 4.96 -12.40 9.06
CA GLU A 60 4.41 -12.72 7.73
C GLU A 60 5.39 -13.55 6.88
N LEU A 61 6.69 -13.22 6.93
CA LEU A 61 7.73 -13.98 6.24
C LEU A 61 7.86 -15.42 6.76
N LYS A 62 7.53 -15.65 8.05
CA LYS A 62 7.53 -16.99 8.64
C LYS A 62 6.28 -17.78 8.25
N VAL A 63 5.10 -17.17 8.28
CA VAL A 63 3.81 -17.82 8.01
C VAL A 63 3.52 -17.94 6.51
N LYS A 64 3.84 -16.91 5.73
CA LYS A 64 3.72 -16.81 4.27
C LYS A 64 2.30 -16.92 3.70
N GLU A 65 1.26 -16.88 4.52
CA GLU A 65 -0.12 -17.01 4.06
C GLU A 65 -0.60 -15.78 3.28
N ARG A 66 -0.19 -14.58 3.69
CA ARG A 66 -0.65 -13.31 3.12
C ARG A 66 0.34 -12.64 2.17
N ILE A 67 1.47 -13.30 1.85
CA ILE A 67 2.45 -12.79 0.87
C ILE A 67 1.91 -13.01 -0.55
N ILE A 68 1.93 -11.95 -1.36
CA ILE A 68 1.58 -11.97 -2.79
C ILE A 68 2.82 -12.29 -3.63
N CYS A 69 3.86 -11.48 -3.49
CA CYS A 69 5.15 -11.62 -4.14
C CYS A 69 6.25 -10.93 -3.33
N GLN A 70 7.49 -11.23 -3.62
CA GLN A 70 8.65 -10.59 -2.99
C GLN A 70 9.85 -10.60 -3.94
N ASN A 71 10.74 -9.65 -3.77
CA ASN A 71 12.07 -9.63 -4.36
C ASN A 71 13.14 -9.53 -3.26
N GLU A 72 14.37 -9.16 -3.61
CA GLU A 72 15.46 -9.06 -2.63
C GLU A 72 15.15 -8.08 -1.51
N SER A 73 14.64 -6.88 -1.83
CA SER A 73 14.51 -5.77 -0.90
C SER A 73 13.09 -5.55 -0.36
N PHE A 74 12.03 -6.05 -1.02
CA PHE A 74 10.64 -5.75 -0.69
C PHE A 74 9.73 -6.97 -0.67
N VAL A 75 8.62 -6.83 0.06
CA VAL A 75 7.53 -7.80 0.12
C VAL A 75 6.22 -7.09 -0.20
N ALA A 76 5.42 -7.65 -1.12
CA ALA A 76 4.04 -7.29 -1.33
C ALA A 76 3.13 -8.32 -0.64
N LEU A 77 2.23 -7.85 0.21
CA LEU A 77 1.35 -8.71 1.00
C LEU A 77 -0.05 -8.08 1.17
N VAL A 78 -1.03 -8.90 1.53
CA VAL A 78 -2.32 -8.42 2.02
C VAL A 78 -2.23 -8.29 3.54
N PRO A 79 -2.38 -7.09 4.12
CA PRO A 79 -2.27 -6.93 5.57
C PRO A 79 -3.31 -7.75 6.33
N PHE A 80 -2.94 -8.29 7.50
CA PHE A 80 -3.88 -9.02 8.38
C PHE A 80 -5.13 -8.20 8.70
N TRP A 81 -4.97 -6.90 8.82
CA TRP A 81 -6.06 -5.95 9.12
C TRP A 81 -6.76 -5.42 7.88
N ALA A 82 -6.47 -5.93 6.68
CA ALA A 82 -7.12 -5.50 5.45
C ALA A 82 -8.63 -5.62 5.56
N THR A 83 -9.33 -4.55 5.20
CA THR A 83 -10.80 -4.48 5.21
C THR A 83 -11.37 -4.35 3.80
N TRP A 84 -10.58 -3.80 2.88
CA TRP A 84 -10.96 -3.67 1.48
C TRP A 84 -10.61 -4.95 0.72
N PRO A 85 -11.49 -5.45 -0.16
CA PRO A 85 -11.14 -6.56 -1.05
C PRO A 85 -9.88 -6.23 -1.83
N PHE A 86 -8.88 -7.13 -1.73
CA PHE A 86 -7.57 -6.98 -2.39
C PHE A 86 -6.75 -5.77 -1.95
N GLU A 87 -7.02 -5.18 -0.79
CA GLU A 87 -6.09 -4.25 -0.15
C GLU A 87 -4.71 -4.89 -0.08
N ALA A 88 -3.67 -4.14 -0.45
CA ALA A 88 -2.30 -4.65 -0.40
C ALA A 88 -1.33 -3.62 0.18
N MET A 89 -0.18 -4.11 0.60
CA MET A 89 0.93 -3.31 1.11
C MET A 89 2.23 -3.80 0.51
N ILE A 90 3.07 -2.87 0.04
CA ILE A 90 4.49 -3.12 -0.24
C ILE A 90 5.29 -2.57 0.93
N ILE A 91 6.16 -3.39 1.53
CA ILE A 91 7.00 -3.02 2.66
C ILE A 91 8.45 -3.45 2.41
N SER A 92 9.42 -2.63 2.81
CA SER A 92 10.84 -2.94 2.72
C SER A 92 11.24 -4.01 3.74
N LYS A 93 12.11 -4.94 3.37
CA LYS A 93 12.67 -5.96 4.27
C LYS A 93 13.60 -5.32 5.31
N THR A 94 14.37 -4.34 4.89
CA THR A 94 15.17 -3.51 5.77
C THR A 94 14.31 -2.39 6.36
N HIS A 95 14.56 -2.04 7.61
CA HIS A 95 13.85 -0.99 8.30
C HIS A 95 14.31 0.39 7.82
N TYR A 96 13.63 0.94 6.84
CA TYR A 96 13.76 2.32 6.37
C TYR A 96 12.59 3.18 6.84
N LYS A 97 12.86 4.41 7.20
CA LYS A 97 11.83 5.39 7.62
C LYS A 97 11.29 6.19 6.45
N SER A 98 12.07 6.29 5.37
CA SER A 98 11.79 7.17 4.24
C SER A 98 12.35 6.57 2.95
N ILE A 99 11.74 6.91 1.83
CA ILE A 99 12.21 6.57 0.49
C ILE A 99 13.61 7.15 0.20
N LEU A 100 14.01 8.21 0.90
CA LEU A 100 15.33 8.83 0.74
C LEU A 100 16.47 7.99 1.33
N GLU A 101 16.17 6.96 2.09
CA GLU A 101 17.16 6.04 2.67
C GLU A 101 17.48 4.85 1.75
N LEU A 102 16.72 4.69 0.66
CA LEU A 102 16.91 3.60 -0.28
C LEU A 102 18.15 3.82 -1.16
N SER A 103 18.92 2.78 -1.36
CA SER A 103 19.97 2.72 -2.38
C SER A 103 19.37 2.63 -3.79
N GLU A 104 20.20 2.86 -4.82
CA GLU A 104 19.77 2.73 -6.22
C GLU A 104 19.21 1.34 -6.55
N ASN A 105 19.82 0.27 -6.05
CA ASN A 105 19.34 -1.10 -6.26
C ASN A 105 17.97 -1.32 -5.59
N GLU A 106 17.76 -0.79 -4.40
CA GLU A 106 16.49 -0.90 -3.70
C GLU A 106 15.39 -0.07 -4.37
N ILE A 107 15.72 1.06 -5.00
CA ILE A 107 14.78 1.81 -5.84
C ILE A 107 14.36 0.98 -7.06
N ILE A 108 15.28 0.27 -7.70
CA ILE A 108 14.99 -0.64 -8.82
C ILE A 108 14.10 -1.80 -8.33
N ASP A 109 14.41 -2.39 -7.19
CA ASP A 109 13.62 -3.44 -6.58
C ASP A 109 12.21 -2.96 -6.21
N PHE A 110 12.09 -1.73 -5.69
CA PHE A 110 10.79 -1.13 -5.40
C PHE A 110 9.96 -0.93 -6.67
N ALA A 111 10.56 -0.42 -7.73
CA ALA A 111 9.90 -0.26 -9.02
C ALA A 111 9.47 -1.62 -9.62
N SER A 112 10.32 -2.64 -9.49
CA SER A 112 10.05 -4.00 -9.96
C SER A 112 8.88 -4.64 -9.24
N ILE A 113 8.85 -4.61 -7.90
CA ILE A 113 7.74 -5.21 -7.14
C ILE A 113 6.42 -4.43 -7.33
N LEU A 114 6.49 -3.11 -7.48
CA LEU A 114 5.35 -2.27 -7.81
C LEU A 114 4.74 -2.69 -9.15
N LYS A 115 5.58 -2.84 -10.19
CA LYS A 115 5.16 -3.33 -11.51
C LYS A 115 4.52 -4.72 -11.40
N THR A 116 5.14 -5.65 -10.68
CA THR A 116 4.60 -7.01 -10.49
C THR A 116 3.24 -6.98 -9.83
N LEU A 117 3.05 -6.21 -8.77
CA LEU A 117 1.77 -6.11 -8.07
C LEU A 117 0.68 -5.51 -8.95
N THR A 118 0.98 -4.45 -9.71
CA THR A 118 -0.01 -3.82 -10.60
C THR A 118 -0.40 -4.73 -11.76
N ILE A 119 0.53 -5.49 -12.32
CA ILE A 119 0.22 -6.52 -13.33
C ILE A 119 -0.72 -7.59 -12.74
N LYS A 120 -0.45 -8.06 -11.53
CA LYS A 120 -1.33 -9.04 -10.86
C LYS A 120 -2.72 -8.49 -10.59
N TYR A 121 -2.84 -7.21 -10.27
CA TYR A 121 -4.13 -6.53 -10.13
C TYR A 121 -4.91 -6.51 -11.46
N ASP A 122 -4.27 -6.12 -12.55
CA ASP A 122 -4.91 -6.09 -13.86
C ASP A 122 -5.30 -7.51 -14.32
N ASN A 123 -4.45 -8.50 -14.06
CA ASN A 123 -4.70 -9.89 -14.42
C ASN A 123 -5.82 -10.55 -13.58
N LEU A 124 -6.10 -10.05 -12.38
CA LEU A 124 -7.12 -10.60 -11.48
C LEU A 124 -8.51 -10.65 -12.13
N PHE A 125 -8.84 -9.63 -12.92
CA PHE A 125 -10.12 -9.52 -13.63
C PHE A 125 -9.94 -9.31 -15.15
N GLN A 126 -8.71 -9.41 -15.66
CA GLN A 126 -8.37 -9.16 -17.08
C GLN A 126 -8.90 -7.78 -17.57
N THR A 127 -8.71 -6.78 -16.73
CA THR A 127 -9.12 -5.38 -16.99
C THR A 127 -8.22 -4.45 -16.18
N PRO A 128 -7.99 -3.20 -16.60
CA PRO A 128 -7.31 -2.21 -15.79
C PRO A 128 -7.98 -2.10 -14.42
N PHE A 129 -7.23 -2.42 -13.35
CA PHE A 129 -7.75 -2.51 -12.00
C PHE A 129 -7.61 -1.17 -11.29
N PRO A 130 -8.71 -0.51 -10.89
CA PRO A 130 -8.63 0.77 -10.21
C PRO A 130 -8.15 0.61 -8.77
N TYR A 131 -7.26 1.49 -8.32
CA TYR A 131 -6.82 1.57 -6.91
C TYR A 131 -6.40 3.00 -6.56
N SER A 132 -6.49 3.32 -5.28
CA SER A 132 -5.77 4.45 -4.69
C SER A 132 -4.55 3.92 -3.97
N SER A 133 -3.41 4.59 -4.12
CA SER A 133 -2.19 4.16 -3.45
C SER A 133 -1.42 5.34 -2.86
N GLY A 134 -0.60 5.07 -1.85
CA GLY A 134 0.22 6.08 -1.24
C GLY A 134 1.40 5.50 -0.45
N ILE A 135 2.54 6.20 -0.51
CA ILE A 135 3.70 5.88 0.30
C ILE A 135 3.52 6.53 1.67
N HIS A 136 3.62 5.72 2.71
CA HIS A 136 3.63 6.14 4.10
C HIS A 136 5.07 6.11 4.61
N GLN A 137 5.57 7.26 5.01
CA GLN A 137 6.92 7.43 5.53
C GLN A 137 6.94 8.35 6.75
N ALA A 138 8.05 8.39 7.46
CA ALA A 138 8.22 9.23 8.63
C ALA A 138 7.92 10.71 8.31
N PRO A 139 7.26 11.44 9.23
CA PRO A 139 7.08 12.89 9.07
C PRO A 139 8.42 13.61 8.95
N THR A 140 8.50 14.58 8.03
CA THR A 140 9.69 15.42 7.85
C THR A 140 9.79 16.48 8.94
N ASN A 141 9.99 16.04 10.17
CA ASN A 141 10.23 16.86 11.34
C ASN A 141 11.64 16.55 11.90
N ASN A 142 12.08 17.29 12.89
CA ASN A 142 13.41 17.09 13.47
C ASN A 142 13.50 15.92 14.46
N ASN A 143 12.50 15.05 14.52
CA ASN A 143 12.48 13.88 15.38
C ASN A 143 13.16 12.67 14.70
N LEU A 144 13.67 11.75 15.49
CA LEU A 144 14.29 10.51 14.99
C LEU A 144 13.29 9.60 14.27
N ASN A 145 12.02 9.59 14.72
CA ASN A 145 10.93 8.80 14.15
C ASN A 145 11.29 7.31 13.92
N SER A 146 12.06 6.72 14.83
CA SER A 146 12.54 5.32 14.73
C SER A 146 11.40 4.29 14.74
N GLU A 147 10.23 4.66 15.17
CA GLU A 147 9.01 3.86 15.14
C GLU A 147 8.45 3.64 13.74
N TRP A 148 8.80 4.51 12.78
CA TRP A 148 8.31 4.44 11.42
C TRP A 148 9.05 3.40 10.59
N HIS A 149 8.28 2.69 9.76
CA HIS A 149 8.79 1.81 8.72
C HIS A 149 8.06 2.15 7.41
N MET A 150 8.82 2.56 6.40
CA MET A 150 8.28 2.95 5.10
C MET A 150 7.50 1.81 4.46
N HIS A 151 6.31 2.10 3.97
CA HIS A 151 5.49 1.17 3.24
C HIS A 151 4.60 1.90 2.23
N MET A 152 4.14 1.22 1.21
CA MET A 152 3.15 1.72 0.26
C MET A 152 1.87 0.90 0.40
N SER A 153 0.74 1.57 0.60
CA SER A 153 -0.57 0.94 0.72
C SER A 153 -1.37 1.12 -0.56
N PHE A 154 -2.17 0.10 -0.88
CA PHE A 154 -3.09 0.06 -2.01
C PHE A 154 -4.49 -0.20 -1.51
N TYR A 155 -5.42 0.66 -1.91
CA TYR A 155 -6.84 0.58 -1.54
C TYR A 155 -7.67 0.50 -2.83
N PRO A 156 -7.96 -0.70 -3.33
CA PRO A 156 -8.86 -0.86 -4.45
C PRO A 156 -10.28 -0.46 -4.04
N PRO A 157 -11.07 0.18 -4.92
CA PRO A 157 -12.51 0.31 -4.67
C PRO A 157 -13.12 -1.09 -4.61
N LEU A 158 -14.25 -1.22 -3.93
CA LEU A 158 -14.96 -2.48 -3.78
C LEU A 158 -15.39 -3.03 -5.16
N LEU A 159 -14.51 -3.77 -5.80
CA LEU A 159 -14.77 -4.50 -7.04
C LEU A 159 -15.22 -5.91 -6.68
N ARG A 160 -16.49 -6.23 -6.96
CA ARG A 160 -16.99 -7.61 -6.83
C ARG A 160 -16.79 -8.43 -8.10
N SER A 161 -16.75 -7.77 -9.27
CA SER A 161 -16.43 -8.38 -10.55
C SER A 161 -15.96 -7.33 -11.55
N SER A 162 -15.40 -7.73 -12.70
CA SER A 162 -15.02 -6.84 -13.78
C SER A 162 -16.18 -5.99 -14.34
N SER A 163 -17.41 -6.49 -14.23
CA SER A 163 -18.63 -5.85 -14.73
C SER A 163 -19.39 -5.06 -13.66
N VAL A 164 -19.15 -5.31 -12.38
CA VAL A 164 -19.87 -4.66 -11.27
C VAL A 164 -18.88 -3.95 -10.37
N LYS A 165 -18.75 -2.65 -10.59
CA LYS A 165 -17.99 -1.75 -9.70
C LYS A 165 -18.92 -1.37 -8.55
N LYS A 166 -18.63 -1.83 -7.34
CA LYS A 166 -19.36 -1.41 -6.15
C LYS A 166 -18.44 -0.50 -5.32
N PHE A 167 -18.84 0.75 -5.20
CA PHE A 167 -18.18 1.70 -4.31
C PHE A 167 -18.69 1.53 -2.88
N MET A 168 -17.93 2.03 -1.91
CA MET A 168 -18.41 2.17 -0.53
C MET A 168 -19.73 2.94 -0.52
N VAL A 169 -20.78 2.29 -0.02
CA VAL A 169 -22.12 2.88 0.10
C VAL A 169 -22.77 2.42 1.41
N GLY A 170 -23.75 3.19 1.88
CA GLY A 170 -24.59 2.80 2.97
C GLY A 170 -23.82 2.38 4.22
N TYR A 171 -23.93 1.12 4.60
CA TYR A 171 -23.37 0.59 5.85
C TYR A 171 -21.87 0.80 5.98
N GLU A 172 -21.09 0.61 4.92
CA GLU A 172 -19.64 0.78 4.93
C GLU A 172 -19.22 2.24 5.20
N MET A 173 -20.03 3.22 4.78
CA MET A 173 -19.76 4.65 5.04
C MET A 173 -20.22 5.09 6.42
N PHE A 174 -21.31 4.53 6.94
CA PHE A 174 -21.94 5.00 8.18
C PHE A 174 -21.76 4.05 9.37
N GLY A 175 -21.42 2.81 9.13
CA GLY A 175 -21.16 1.80 10.15
C GLY A 175 -19.71 1.36 10.16
N GLU A 176 -19.40 0.27 9.50
CA GLU A 176 -18.05 -0.30 9.45
C GLU A 176 -17.77 -1.00 8.10
N PRO A 177 -16.49 -1.11 7.70
CA PRO A 177 -16.13 -1.86 6.51
C PRO A 177 -16.50 -3.34 6.64
N GLN A 178 -17.10 -3.90 5.60
CA GLN A 178 -17.41 -5.33 5.55
C GLN A 178 -16.26 -6.09 4.86
N ARG A 179 -15.83 -7.19 5.46
CA ARG A 179 -14.85 -8.09 4.88
C ARG A 179 -15.57 -9.12 4.00
N ASP A 180 -15.68 -8.84 2.70
CA ASP A 180 -16.23 -9.78 1.71
C ASP A 180 -15.27 -10.94 1.40
N ILE A 181 -13.97 -10.76 1.66
CA ILE A 181 -12.91 -11.74 1.39
C ILE A 181 -11.86 -11.67 2.50
N THR A 182 -11.35 -12.82 2.92
CA THR A 182 -10.26 -12.84 3.91
C THR A 182 -8.93 -12.38 3.31
N PRO A 183 -8.03 -11.80 4.11
CA PRO A 183 -6.69 -11.41 3.65
C PRO A 183 -5.91 -12.57 3.02
N GLU A 184 -6.00 -13.78 3.58
CA GLU A 184 -5.35 -14.99 3.09
C GLU A 184 -5.86 -15.37 1.70
N HIS A 185 -7.17 -15.38 1.51
CA HIS A 185 -7.78 -15.72 0.22
C HIS A 185 -7.53 -14.66 -0.85
N ALA A 186 -7.53 -13.37 -0.47
CA ALA A 186 -7.14 -12.29 -1.37
C ALA A 186 -5.69 -12.41 -1.82
N ALA A 187 -4.78 -12.72 -0.89
CA ALA A 187 -3.36 -12.93 -1.19
C ALA A 187 -3.15 -14.17 -2.09
N GLU A 188 -3.85 -15.26 -1.82
CA GLU A 188 -3.80 -16.45 -2.65
C GLU A 188 -4.24 -16.17 -4.08
N LYS A 189 -5.36 -15.49 -4.28
CA LYS A 189 -5.84 -15.12 -5.62
C LYS A 189 -4.81 -14.24 -6.35
N LEU A 190 -4.27 -13.21 -5.70
CA LEU A 190 -3.27 -12.34 -6.30
C LEU A 190 -1.95 -13.08 -6.58
N ARG A 191 -1.51 -13.96 -5.69
CA ARG A 191 -0.31 -14.79 -5.86
C ARG A 191 -0.41 -15.66 -7.10
N ASN A 192 -1.57 -16.25 -7.35
CA ASN A 192 -1.84 -17.13 -8.47
C ASN A 192 -2.00 -16.41 -9.81
N CYS A 193 -2.14 -15.07 -9.82
CA CYS A 193 -2.14 -14.30 -11.06
C CYS A 193 -0.76 -14.31 -11.73
N SER A 194 -0.76 -14.36 -13.08
CA SER A 194 0.46 -14.24 -13.89
C SER A 194 1.22 -12.94 -13.60
N GLU A 195 2.53 -12.98 -13.76
CA GLU A 195 3.40 -11.79 -13.77
C GLU A 195 3.59 -11.21 -15.19
N ILE A 196 3.00 -11.85 -16.20
CA ILE A 196 2.88 -11.34 -17.56
C ILE A 196 1.51 -10.70 -17.70
N HIS A 197 1.45 -9.45 -18.13
CA HIS A 197 0.19 -8.71 -18.28
C HIS A 197 -0.73 -9.40 -19.28
N PHE A 198 -2.03 -9.48 -19.00
CA PHE A 198 -3.00 -10.21 -19.82
C PHE A 198 -3.04 -9.72 -21.29
N SER A 199 -2.82 -8.43 -21.55
CA SER A 199 -2.79 -7.90 -22.92
C SER A 199 -1.54 -8.29 -23.72
N SER A 200 -0.50 -8.83 -23.08
CA SER A 200 0.70 -9.30 -23.78
C SER A 200 0.57 -10.73 -24.29
N VAL A 201 -0.53 -11.40 -23.97
CA VAL A 201 -0.80 -12.82 -24.32
C VAL A 201 -1.87 -12.91 -25.41
N MET A 202 -2.52 -11.78 -25.75
CA MET A 202 -3.42 -11.66 -26.89
C MET A 202 -2.65 -11.28 -28.14
#